data_b674d7bc2c35e4ca95e605ef5a0aa1e5
#
_entry.id   b674d7bc2c35e4ca95e605ef5a0aa1e5
#
_cell.length_a   1.000
_cell.length_b   1.000
_cell.length_c   1.000
_cell.angle_alpha   90.00
_cell.angle_beta   90.00
_cell.angle_gamma   90.00
#
_symmetry.space_group_name_H-M   'P 1'
#
loop_
_entity.id
_entity.type
_entity.pdbx_description
1 polymer ?
#
loop_
_entity_poly.entity_id
_entity_poly.type
_entity_poly.pdbx_seq_one_letter_code
_entity_poly.pdbx_strand_id
1 'polypeptide(L)'
;MDHTNHARLASTELTQDILEGATIYGPDDEKIGSVDHLHGSEVVIDVGGFLGIGAKPVAVATSELDFMRDEDGDVHAVTSWTKDQLKAMPEHRD
;
A
#
# COMPACT_ATOMS: atom_id res chain seq x y z
N MET A 1 8.76 -11.79 5.14
CA MET A 1 8.85 -10.71 6.15
C MET A 1 7.87 -11.01 7.29
N ASP A 2 8.32 -10.86 8.53
CA ASP A 2 7.46 -11.08 9.70
C ASP A 2 6.80 -9.77 10.09
N HIS A 3 5.47 -9.73 10.06
CA HIS A 3 4.69 -8.53 10.41
C HIS A 3 4.14 -8.56 11.84
N THR A 4 4.40 -9.63 12.60
CA THR A 4 3.77 -9.81 13.91
C THR A 4 4.27 -8.83 14.96
N ASN A 5 5.50 -8.37 14.82
CA ASN A 5 6.12 -7.44 15.78
C ASN A 5 6.08 -5.98 15.31
N HIS A 6 5.40 -5.70 14.20
CA HIS A 6 5.30 -4.35 13.68
C HIS A 6 4.12 -3.62 14.31
N ALA A 7 4.34 -2.38 14.73
CA ALA A 7 3.29 -1.57 15.34
C ALA A 7 2.32 -1.05 14.26
N ARG A 8 1.02 -1.23 14.49
CA ARG A 8 0.00 -0.64 13.63
C ARG A 8 -0.02 0.85 13.78
N LEU A 9 -0.23 1.55 12.68
CA LEU A 9 -0.42 2.98 12.71
C LEU A 9 -1.81 3.32 13.24
N ALA A 10 -1.87 4.36 14.09
CA ALA A 10 -3.15 4.92 14.52
C ALA A 10 -3.81 5.64 13.34
N SER A 11 -5.15 5.81 13.40
CA SER A 11 -5.86 6.50 12.33
C SER A 11 -5.36 7.93 12.09
N THR A 12 -4.85 8.58 13.14
CA THR A 12 -4.26 9.92 13.05
C THR A 12 -2.93 9.95 12.29
N GLU A 13 -2.30 8.78 12.12
CA GLU A 13 -1.05 8.65 11.37
C GLU A 13 -1.27 8.31 9.89
N LEU A 14 -2.51 8.09 9.48
CA LEU A 14 -2.84 7.73 8.09
C LEU A 14 -2.95 8.99 7.22
N THR A 15 -1.83 9.69 7.06
CA THR A 15 -1.73 10.90 6.25
C THR A 15 -0.82 10.66 5.06
N GLN A 16 -0.95 11.50 4.04
CA GLN A 16 -0.13 11.36 2.84
C GLN A 16 1.36 11.42 3.16
N ASP A 17 1.77 12.33 4.03
CA ASP A 17 3.19 12.49 4.39
C ASP A 17 3.79 11.21 4.97
N ILE A 18 2.98 10.46 5.73
CA ILE A 18 3.44 9.22 6.38
C ILE A 18 3.32 8.04 5.43
N LEU A 19 2.24 7.96 4.65
CA LEU A 19 1.94 6.79 3.83
C LEU A 19 2.59 6.81 2.45
N GLU A 20 2.93 7.98 1.94
CA GLU A 20 3.52 8.12 0.61
C GLU A 20 4.81 7.32 0.50
N GLY A 21 4.90 6.49 -0.53
CA GLY A 21 6.06 5.65 -0.76
C GLY A 21 6.09 4.34 0.04
N ALA A 22 5.10 4.11 0.92
CA ALA A 22 5.05 2.88 1.70
C ALA A 22 4.92 1.67 0.79
N THR A 23 5.67 0.61 1.09
CA THR A 23 5.59 -0.64 0.33
C THR A 23 4.34 -1.42 0.73
N ILE A 24 3.66 -1.99 -0.25
CA ILE A 24 2.46 -2.80 -0.04
C ILE A 24 2.81 -4.27 -0.29
N TYR A 25 2.47 -5.12 0.68
CA TYR A 25 2.67 -6.57 0.60
C TYR A 25 1.34 -7.29 0.54
N GLY A 26 1.28 -8.34 -0.27
CA GLY A 26 0.12 -9.21 -0.35
C GLY A 26 0.10 -10.28 0.74
N PRO A 27 -0.90 -11.20 0.69
CA PRO A 27 -1.05 -12.22 1.73
C PRO A 27 0.13 -13.19 1.85
N ASP A 28 0.91 -13.34 0.79
CA ASP A 28 2.09 -14.22 0.78
C ASP A 28 3.40 -13.48 0.96
N ASP A 29 3.35 -12.27 1.52
CA ASP A 29 4.50 -11.37 1.64
C ASP A 29 5.10 -10.95 0.29
N GLU A 30 4.35 -11.11 -0.78
CA GLU A 30 4.78 -10.66 -2.09
C GLU A 30 4.66 -9.14 -2.17
N LYS A 31 5.71 -8.47 -2.62
CA LYS A 31 5.66 -7.04 -2.85
C LYS A 31 4.73 -6.74 -4.02
N ILE A 32 3.65 -6.04 -3.74
CA ILE A 32 2.64 -5.68 -4.74
C ILE A 32 2.99 -4.38 -5.44
N GLY A 33 3.39 -3.38 -4.66
CA GLY A 33 3.66 -2.05 -5.16
C GLY A 33 3.94 -1.09 -4.03
N SER A 34 3.65 0.18 -4.24
CA SER A 34 3.86 1.22 -3.24
C SER A 34 2.74 2.24 -3.29
N VAL A 35 2.58 2.98 -2.19
CA VAL A 35 1.61 4.07 -2.12
C VAL A 35 2.09 5.24 -2.95
N ASP A 36 1.27 5.67 -3.90
CA ASP A 36 1.54 6.87 -4.70
C ASP A 36 1.03 8.12 -3.97
N HIS A 37 -0.26 8.13 -3.63
CA HIS A 37 -0.86 9.24 -2.90
C HIS A 37 -2.19 8.80 -2.28
N LEU A 38 -2.77 9.69 -1.47
CA LEU A 38 -4.11 9.51 -0.93
C LEU A 38 -5.11 10.31 -1.75
N HIS A 39 -6.30 9.73 -1.95
CA HIS A 39 -7.38 10.40 -2.65
C HIS A 39 -8.67 10.22 -1.82
N GLY A 40 -8.99 11.20 -1.01
CA GLY A 40 -10.11 11.09 -0.08
C GLY A 40 -9.87 9.98 0.94
N SER A 41 -10.80 9.04 1.05
CA SER A 41 -10.68 7.88 1.93
C SER A 41 -10.00 6.69 1.26
N GLU A 42 -9.48 6.86 0.05
CA GLU A 42 -8.82 5.83 -0.70
C GLU A 42 -7.32 6.07 -0.78
N VAL A 43 -6.58 4.99 -0.95
CA VAL A 43 -5.14 5.02 -1.18
C VAL A 43 -4.90 4.62 -2.63
N VAL A 44 -4.20 5.46 -3.37
CA VAL A 44 -3.79 5.12 -4.74
C VAL A 44 -2.45 4.41 -4.67
N ILE A 45 -2.43 3.18 -5.15
CA ILE A 45 -1.25 2.31 -5.13
C ILE A 45 -0.74 2.15 -6.54
N ASP A 46 0.58 2.30 -6.72
CA ASP A 46 1.23 1.92 -7.96
C ASP A 46 1.49 0.43 -7.92
N VAL A 47 0.72 -0.34 -8.67
CA VAL A 47 0.76 -1.80 -8.66
C VAL A 47 1.70 -2.30 -9.74
N GLY A 48 2.66 -3.13 -9.33
CA GLY A 48 3.68 -3.66 -10.26
C GLY A 48 4.68 -2.57 -10.63
N GLY A 49 5.28 -2.73 -11.79
CA GLY A 49 6.25 -1.77 -12.28
C GLY A 49 7.59 -1.86 -11.56
N PHE A 50 8.62 -1.31 -12.21
CA PHE A 50 9.96 -1.23 -11.63
C PHE A 50 10.38 0.23 -11.70
N LEU A 51 10.70 0.82 -10.56
CA LEU A 51 11.04 2.24 -10.45
C LEU A 51 9.95 3.16 -11.04
N GLY A 52 8.68 2.75 -10.87
CA GLY A 52 7.54 3.51 -11.37
C GLY A 52 7.23 3.33 -12.85
N ILE A 53 8.05 2.58 -13.59
CA ILE A 53 7.83 2.31 -15.00
C ILE A 53 6.92 1.11 -15.15
N GLY A 54 5.81 1.29 -15.86
CA GLY A 54 4.83 0.23 -16.08
C GLY A 54 3.90 -0.04 -14.92
N ALA A 55 3.99 0.77 -13.85
CA ALA A 55 3.09 0.65 -12.72
C ALA A 55 1.69 1.10 -13.10
N LYS A 56 0.69 0.40 -12.55
CA LYS A 56 -0.72 0.74 -12.77
C LYS A 56 -1.28 1.36 -11.49
N PRO A 57 -1.77 2.61 -11.53
CA PRO A 57 -2.39 3.21 -10.34
C PRO A 57 -3.76 2.59 -10.09
N VAL A 58 -3.98 2.10 -8.87
CA VAL A 58 -5.23 1.48 -8.44
C VAL A 58 -5.62 2.07 -7.11
N ALA A 59 -6.88 2.49 -6.97
CA ALA A 59 -7.40 3.02 -5.73
C ALA A 59 -8.06 1.91 -4.91
N VAL A 60 -7.69 1.80 -3.64
CA VAL A 60 -8.32 0.88 -2.70
C VAL A 60 -8.68 1.66 -1.43
N ALA A 61 -9.73 1.22 -0.74
CA ALA A 61 -10.12 1.87 0.50
C ALA A 61 -8.99 1.73 1.53
N THR A 62 -8.75 2.78 2.31
CA THR A 62 -7.72 2.77 3.35
C THR A 62 -7.92 1.59 4.31
N SER A 63 -9.19 1.24 4.58
CA SER A 63 -9.53 0.12 5.47
C SER A 63 -9.14 -1.25 4.91
N GLU A 64 -8.84 -1.36 3.62
CA GLU A 64 -8.39 -2.61 2.99
C GLU A 64 -6.90 -2.87 3.23
N LEU A 65 -6.19 -1.91 3.82
CA LEU A 65 -4.75 -1.99 4.06
C LEU A 65 -4.46 -1.89 5.55
N ASP A 66 -3.58 -2.75 6.03
CA ASP A 66 -3.06 -2.67 7.39
C ASP A 66 -1.71 -1.97 7.35
N PHE A 67 -1.71 -0.68 7.65
CA PHE A 67 -0.47 0.09 7.72
C PHE A 67 0.22 -0.12 9.05
N MET A 68 1.52 -0.30 9.01
CA MET A 68 2.31 -0.51 10.22
C MET A 68 3.71 0.05 10.02
N ARG A 69 4.39 0.26 11.14
CA ARG A 69 5.75 0.78 11.17
C ARG A 69 6.67 -0.33 11.63
N ASP A 70 7.72 -0.60 10.86
CA ASP A 70 8.67 -1.64 11.22
C ASP A 70 9.67 -1.15 12.29
N GLU A 71 10.61 -2.00 12.66
CA GLU A 71 11.58 -1.70 13.71
C GLU A 71 12.50 -0.54 13.34
N ASP A 72 12.72 -0.31 12.05
CA ASP A 72 13.56 0.78 11.55
C ASP A 72 12.77 2.09 11.40
N GLY A 73 11.48 2.06 11.67
CA GLY A 73 10.61 3.22 11.53
C GLY A 73 10.00 3.39 10.15
N ASP A 74 10.27 2.48 9.23
CA ASP A 74 9.70 2.55 7.89
C ASP A 74 8.25 2.06 7.89
N VAL A 75 7.41 2.77 7.14
CA VAL A 75 5.99 2.42 7.03
C VAL A 75 5.80 1.48 5.85
N HIS A 76 5.02 0.43 6.08
CA HIS A 76 4.59 -0.49 5.03
C HIS A 76 3.16 -0.93 5.31
N ALA A 77 2.54 -1.60 4.37
CA ALA A 77 1.18 -2.11 4.55
C ALA A 77 1.06 -3.54 4.06
N VAL A 78 0.09 -4.25 4.63
CA VAL A 78 -0.27 -5.60 4.21
C VAL A 78 -1.73 -5.58 3.80
N THR A 79 -2.06 -6.27 2.72
CA THR A 79 -3.43 -6.39 2.24
C THR A 79 -3.75 -7.84 1.96
N SER A 80 -5.04 -8.17 1.97
CA SER A 80 -5.54 -9.49 1.56
C SER A 80 -5.65 -9.61 0.04
N TRP A 81 -5.52 -8.50 -0.70
CA TRP A 81 -5.56 -8.53 -2.16
C TRP A 81 -4.27 -9.12 -2.71
N THR A 82 -4.39 -9.95 -3.74
CA THR A 82 -3.20 -10.41 -4.47
C THR A 82 -2.82 -9.38 -5.52
N LYS A 83 -1.58 -9.47 -5.99
CA LYS A 83 -1.10 -8.60 -7.06
C LYS A 83 -1.97 -8.73 -8.32
N ASP A 84 -2.34 -9.97 -8.67
CA ASP A 84 -3.18 -10.21 -9.84
C ASP A 84 -4.57 -9.61 -9.70
N GLN A 85 -5.15 -9.68 -8.49
CA GLN A 85 -6.44 -9.06 -8.22
C GLN A 85 -6.39 -7.54 -8.40
N LEU A 86 -5.34 -6.92 -7.90
CA LEU A 86 -5.16 -5.47 -8.03
C LEU A 86 -4.91 -5.06 -9.48
N LYS A 87 -4.14 -5.85 -10.21
CA LYS A 87 -3.91 -5.59 -11.63
C LYS A 87 -5.17 -5.71 -12.47
N ALA A 88 -6.15 -6.49 -12.02
CA ALA A 88 -7.42 -6.65 -12.72
C ALA A 88 -8.39 -5.49 -12.45
N MET A 89 -8.10 -4.64 -11.48
CA MET A 89 -8.94 -3.49 -11.18
C MET A 89 -8.76 -2.40 -12.24
N PRO A 90 -9.80 -1.55 -12.44
CA PRO A 90 -9.66 -0.40 -13.32
C PRO A 90 -8.53 0.53 -12.87
N GLU A 91 -7.83 1.11 -13.83
CA GLU A 91 -6.81 2.11 -13.54
C GLU A 91 -7.47 3.33 -12.89
N HIS A 92 -6.88 3.80 -11.79
CA HIS A 92 -7.38 4.99 -11.11
C HIS A 92 -6.94 6.25 -11.87
N ARG A 93 -7.85 7.19 -12.00
CA ARG A 93 -7.58 8.51 -12.60
C ARG A 93 -8.14 9.57 -11.66
N ASP A 94 -7.29 10.48 -11.27
CA ASP A 94 -7.70 11.61 -10.44
C ASP A 94 -8.52 12.62 -11.23
#